data_ecb7811f80e387aed1c3ecc57a179db5
#
_entry.id   ecb7811f80e387aed1c3ecc57a179db5
#
_cell.length_a   1.000
_cell.length_b   1.000
_cell.length_c   1.000
_cell.angle_alpha   90.00
_cell.angle_beta   90.00
_cell.angle_gamma   90.00
#
_symmetry.space_group_name_H-M   'P 1'
#
loop_
_entity.id
_entity.type
_entity.pdbx_description
1 polymer ?
#
loop_
_entity_poly.entity_id
_entity_poly.type
_entity_poly.pdbx_seq_one_letter_code
_entity_poly.pdbx_strand_id
1 'polypeptide(L)'
;MTTTSRRSLLAALATSAATVPLSALATAPARAADSAVSVEPLAASAPTGLASARSSVTLPSLDASYFTPVTLGAALTATVLPGTPARTEVTSGGRRVALLTHGARTVVLPGPQRTFTENKRLFVDDFQRTLPDVSLPAANRQYWGTSPGGGSWSTLGPVDTDYSVVPGTGLIALTTDYASRHASLRDGEITDVDVRSVARFDKVPTGEACSYALSFGYQNTHNSYRARLSFVTSGAVQLRVEKEVDDTVTQLAPSQTLATDVPAGTDWTIRVRREGSRIRAKAWRSASAEPSAWAVDVTDSAFGKGRVGLRVLANNGCTNLPVTLAVSRFQVDAANWDTPPSVTHSDWVRVLPEPFDGTWNDEVERTIRAWAGSPAPDVLAYAAMFLGGAPAVTAGAGPAQGKQVLGESGYGYLDPQGYRYEGADFHEYMNTGWTFDDGGHTGPSSKQVGNLDCSGYTRMVYGYHMGVPMAAGEDTSGLRLPRRSRDMADHAPGVRVDRTDGTNPPAATLLQPGDLVLFNADSGDDNLTATADHVGIYLGLDATGKRRFLSSRKTVNGPTMSDLGGTSLLDGTGTYAKTLHTVHRI
;
A
#
# COMPACT_ATOMS: atom_id res chain seq x y z
N MET A 1 39.01 -35.25 0.48
CA MET A 1 38.07 -34.22 0.96
C MET A 1 38.54 -32.92 0.35
N THR A 2 37.98 -32.57 -0.80
CA THR A 2 38.35 -31.37 -1.55
C THR A 2 37.37 -30.28 -1.16
N THR A 3 37.86 -29.26 -0.49
CA THR A 3 37.11 -28.04 -0.16
C THR A 3 36.85 -27.24 -1.45
N THR A 4 35.65 -27.37 -1.98
CA THR A 4 35.19 -26.49 -3.07
C THR A 4 35.04 -25.09 -2.52
N SER A 5 35.77 -24.14 -3.09
CA SER A 5 35.82 -22.75 -2.66
C SER A 5 34.42 -22.12 -2.74
N ARG A 6 33.98 -21.42 -1.70
CA ARG A 6 32.71 -20.65 -1.63
C ARG A 6 32.51 -19.68 -2.82
N ARG A 7 33.59 -19.25 -3.45
CA ARG A 7 33.55 -18.40 -4.65
C ARG A 7 32.87 -19.04 -5.86
N SER A 8 33.01 -20.35 -6.03
CA SER A 8 32.38 -21.08 -7.14
C SER A 8 30.87 -21.24 -6.95
N LEU A 9 30.39 -21.26 -5.70
CA LEU A 9 28.96 -21.38 -5.40
C LEU A 9 28.22 -20.06 -5.58
N LEU A 10 28.85 -18.93 -5.23
CA LEU A 10 28.29 -17.58 -5.44
C LEU A 10 28.26 -17.20 -6.92
N ALA A 11 29.26 -17.58 -7.69
CA ALA A 11 29.25 -17.40 -9.15
C ALA A 11 28.15 -18.23 -9.84
N ALA A 12 27.86 -19.44 -9.33
CA ALA A 12 26.76 -20.27 -9.82
C ALA A 12 25.36 -19.70 -9.45
N LEU A 13 25.24 -19.05 -8.28
CA LEU A 13 23.98 -18.39 -7.86
C LEU A 13 23.74 -17.09 -8.62
N ALA A 14 24.78 -16.31 -8.90
CA ALA A 14 24.66 -15.10 -9.70
C ALA A 14 24.28 -15.38 -11.16
N THR A 15 24.79 -16.49 -11.73
CA THR A 15 24.40 -16.93 -13.08
C THR A 15 23.01 -17.56 -13.13
N SER A 16 22.51 -18.19 -12.08
CA SER A 16 21.15 -18.75 -12.07
C SER A 16 20.05 -17.71 -11.83
N ALA A 17 20.34 -16.60 -11.16
CA ALA A 17 19.40 -15.47 -11.05
C ALA A 17 19.26 -14.67 -12.36
N ALA A 18 20.26 -14.73 -13.23
CA ALA A 18 20.23 -14.06 -14.54
C ALA A 18 19.52 -14.87 -15.64
N THR A 19 19.16 -16.13 -15.38
CA THR A 19 18.50 -17.00 -16.35
C THR A 19 17.13 -17.48 -15.89
N VAL A 20 16.25 -16.59 -15.45
CA VAL A 20 14.83 -16.80 -15.64
C VAL A 20 14.64 -16.69 -17.15
N PRO A 21 14.30 -17.79 -17.86
CA PRO A 21 14.20 -17.71 -19.31
C PRO A 21 13.06 -16.75 -19.66
N LEU A 22 13.43 -15.65 -20.26
CA LEU A 22 12.52 -14.70 -20.94
C LEU A 22 11.77 -15.39 -22.12
N SER A 23 12.01 -16.68 -22.35
CA SER A 23 11.42 -17.47 -23.43
C SER A 23 9.92 -17.70 -23.32
N ALA A 24 9.28 -17.36 -22.19
CA ALA A 24 7.81 -17.38 -22.09
C ALA A 24 7.16 -16.02 -22.42
N LEU A 25 7.96 -14.97 -22.67
CA LEU A 25 7.49 -13.63 -23.04
C LEU A 25 7.87 -13.21 -24.47
N ALA A 26 8.54 -14.08 -25.24
CA ALA A 26 9.17 -13.72 -26.51
C ALA A 26 8.53 -14.36 -27.75
N THR A 27 7.22 -14.64 -27.75
CA THR A 27 6.51 -15.03 -28.98
C THR A 27 5.22 -14.24 -29.17
N ALA A 28 5.34 -12.91 -29.32
CA ALA A 28 4.33 -12.13 -29.98
C ALA A 28 5.03 -11.30 -31.08
N PRO A 29 4.49 -11.29 -32.30
CA PRO A 29 5.11 -10.55 -33.40
C PRO A 29 5.05 -9.04 -33.12
N ALA A 30 6.12 -8.36 -33.46
CA ALA A 30 6.24 -6.92 -33.41
C ALA A 30 5.04 -6.23 -34.08
N ARG A 31 4.28 -5.48 -33.33
CA ARG A 31 3.31 -4.53 -33.85
C ARG A 31 3.66 -3.17 -33.27
N ALA A 32 4.00 -2.25 -34.15
CA ALA A 32 4.31 -0.87 -33.86
C ALA A 32 3.09 -0.13 -33.28
N ALA A 33 3.39 0.89 -32.49
CA ALA A 33 2.58 1.99 -32.02
C ALA A 33 1.93 1.81 -30.62
N ASP A 34 2.19 2.81 -29.80
CA ASP A 34 1.50 3.19 -28.55
C ASP A 34 1.29 2.05 -27.55
N SER A 35 2.36 1.69 -26.87
CA SER A 35 2.25 0.73 -25.78
C SER A 35 2.77 1.32 -24.48
N ALA A 36 1.88 2.05 -23.78
CA ALA A 36 1.91 1.94 -22.36
C ALA A 36 1.82 0.45 -22.03
N VAL A 37 2.86 -0.16 -21.47
CA VAL A 37 2.75 -1.49 -20.90
C VAL A 37 1.99 -1.34 -19.60
N SER A 38 0.65 -1.27 -19.71
CA SER A 38 -0.18 -1.67 -18.62
C SER A 38 0.02 -3.18 -18.52
N VAL A 39 0.63 -3.67 -17.45
CA VAL A 39 0.45 -5.05 -17.07
C VAL A 39 -1.00 -5.14 -16.63
N GLU A 40 -1.89 -5.36 -17.58
CA GLU A 40 -3.18 -5.94 -17.27
C GLU A 40 -2.88 -7.21 -16.46
N PRO A 41 -3.52 -7.42 -15.30
CA PRO A 41 -3.37 -8.67 -14.60
C PRO A 41 -3.70 -9.76 -15.60
N LEU A 42 -2.72 -10.59 -15.96
CA LEU A 42 -2.99 -11.85 -16.61
C LEU A 42 -4.12 -12.47 -15.80
N ALA A 43 -5.27 -12.65 -16.44
CA ALA A 43 -6.40 -13.35 -15.88
C ALA A 43 -6.01 -14.83 -15.69
N ALA A 44 -5.10 -15.06 -14.73
CA ALA A 44 -5.06 -16.32 -14.03
C ALA A 44 -6.38 -16.33 -13.27
N SER A 45 -7.14 -17.39 -13.40
CA SER A 45 -8.37 -17.66 -12.68
C SER A 45 -8.15 -17.52 -11.16
N ALA A 46 -8.01 -16.28 -10.73
CA ALA A 46 -8.21 -15.88 -9.36
C ALA A 46 -9.70 -16.08 -9.07
N PRO A 47 -10.08 -16.49 -7.88
CA PRO A 47 -11.48 -16.55 -7.52
C PRO A 47 -12.08 -15.19 -7.89
N THR A 48 -12.97 -15.25 -8.87
CA THR A 48 -13.63 -14.12 -9.48
C THR A 48 -14.18 -13.21 -8.40
N GLY A 49 -13.68 -11.99 -8.31
CA GLY A 49 -14.31 -10.91 -7.59
C GLY A 49 -13.43 -10.02 -6.71
N LEU A 50 -12.20 -10.38 -6.37
CA LEU A 50 -11.46 -9.67 -5.33
C LEU A 50 -10.18 -8.98 -5.81
N ALA A 51 -9.50 -9.53 -6.80
CA ALA A 51 -8.31 -8.90 -7.38
C ALA A 51 -8.64 -7.57 -8.11
N SER A 52 -9.87 -7.44 -8.62
CA SER A 52 -10.33 -6.22 -9.31
C SER A 52 -10.70 -5.06 -8.37
N ALA A 53 -10.73 -5.30 -7.06
CA ALA A 53 -11.22 -4.33 -6.09
C ALA A 53 -10.10 -3.50 -5.44
N ARG A 54 -8.84 -3.90 -5.57
CA ARG A 54 -7.70 -3.19 -5.02
C ARG A 54 -6.96 -2.42 -6.11
N SER A 55 -6.18 -1.42 -5.73
CA SER A 55 -5.54 -0.49 -6.66
C SER A 55 -4.89 -1.18 -7.85
N SER A 56 -5.07 -0.62 -9.04
CA SER A 56 -4.25 -0.97 -10.19
C SER A 56 -2.84 -0.41 -9.96
N VAL A 57 -1.84 -1.27 -9.84
CA VAL A 57 -0.46 -0.84 -10.01
C VAL A 57 -0.24 -0.68 -11.51
N THR A 58 -0.13 0.55 -11.96
CA THR A 58 0.40 0.81 -13.29
C THR A 58 1.91 0.67 -13.17
N LEU A 59 2.45 -0.48 -13.59
CA LEU A 59 3.89 -0.57 -13.82
C LEU A 59 4.27 0.50 -14.84
N PRO A 60 5.44 1.13 -14.67
CA PRO A 60 5.85 2.23 -15.52
C PRO A 60 5.71 1.82 -16.98
N SER A 61 5.03 2.63 -17.77
CA SER A 61 4.97 2.42 -19.20
C SER A 61 6.39 2.49 -19.74
N LEU A 62 6.86 1.39 -20.29
CA LEU A 62 8.08 1.38 -21.06
C LEU A 62 7.70 1.93 -22.44
N ASP A 63 7.99 3.20 -22.67
CA ASP A 63 7.90 3.73 -24.02
C ASP A 63 8.91 3.00 -24.90
N ALA A 64 8.41 2.18 -25.84
CA ALA A 64 9.25 1.39 -26.74
C ALA A 64 10.22 2.25 -27.57
N SER A 65 9.92 3.54 -27.79
CA SER A 65 10.82 4.49 -28.45
C SER A 65 12.09 4.78 -27.62
N TYR A 66 12.06 4.56 -26.32
CA TYR A 66 13.20 4.67 -25.41
C TYR A 66 14.10 3.43 -25.41
N PHE A 67 13.57 2.27 -25.82
CA PHE A 67 14.38 1.06 -25.97
C PHE A 67 15.20 1.03 -27.26
N THR A 68 15.42 2.15 -27.88
CA THR A 68 16.65 2.22 -28.66
C THR A 68 17.77 1.96 -27.66
N PRO A 69 18.49 0.82 -27.77
CA PRO A 69 19.61 0.54 -26.89
C PRO A 69 20.45 1.81 -26.88
N VAL A 70 20.82 2.31 -25.71
CA VAL A 70 21.82 3.38 -25.65
C VAL A 70 23.02 2.77 -26.33
N THR A 71 23.25 3.11 -27.59
CA THR A 71 24.40 2.61 -28.34
C THR A 71 25.60 3.19 -27.64
N LEU A 72 26.16 2.40 -26.73
CA LEU A 72 27.36 2.79 -26.03
C LEU A 72 28.47 2.79 -27.07
N GLY A 73 29.15 3.90 -27.24
CA GLY A 73 30.33 3.99 -28.07
C GLY A 73 31.39 2.96 -27.68
N ALA A 74 32.35 2.71 -28.56
CA ALA A 74 33.42 1.73 -28.32
C ALA A 74 34.18 2.00 -27.00
N ALA A 75 34.36 3.27 -26.64
CA ALA A 75 35.03 3.67 -25.40
C ALA A 75 34.05 4.26 -24.38
N LEU A 76 34.14 3.83 -23.12
CA LEU A 76 33.55 4.50 -21.97
C LEU A 76 34.64 5.24 -21.22
N THR A 77 34.31 6.43 -20.71
CA THR A 77 35.21 7.24 -19.89
C THR A 77 34.67 7.30 -18.49
N ALA A 78 35.46 6.84 -17.51
CA ALA A 78 35.16 6.93 -16.10
C ALA A 78 35.89 8.11 -15.46
N THR A 79 35.15 8.98 -14.78
CA THR A 79 35.68 10.17 -14.12
C THR A 79 35.25 10.17 -12.65
N VAL A 80 36.22 10.27 -11.75
CA VAL A 80 35.93 10.36 -10.31
C VAL A 80 35.43 11.77 -10.00
N LEU A 81 34.26 11.82 -9.39
CA LEU A 81 33.65 13.03 -8.85
C LEU A 81 33.97 13.10 -7.34
N PRO A 82 34.63 14.17 -6.87
CA PRO A 82 34.95 14.31 -5.47
C PRO A 82 33.68 14.49 -4.65
N GLY A 83 33.73 14.08 -3.37
CA GLY A 83 32.63 14.19 -2.43
C GLY A 83 32.71 13.14 -1.34
N THR A 84 31.76 13.17 -0.41
CA THR A 84 31.59 12.17 0.63
C THR A 84 30.14 11.69 0.60
N PRO A 85 29.88 10.47 0.08
CA PRO A 85 30.84 9.55 -0.55
C PRO A 85 31.33 10.03 -1.94
N ALA A 86 32.52 9.60 -2.34
CA ALA A 86 33.03 9.81 -3.69
C ALA A 86 32.21 9.01 -4.71
N ARG A 87 32.14 9.49 -5.95
CA ARG A 87 31.37 8.84 -7.02
C ARG A 87 32.23 8.73 -8.28
N THR A 88 31.90 7.79 -9.15
CA THR A 88 32.48 7.68 -10.49
C THR A 88 31.36 7.86 -11.52
N GLU A 89 31.47 8.89 -12.32
CA GLU A 89 30.59 9.10 -13.49
C GLU A 89 31.20 8.40 -14.70
N VAL A 90 30.39 7.60 -15.36
CA VAL A 90 30.76 6.93 -16.60
C VAL A 90 30.03 7.59 -17.77
N THR A 91 30.78 7.98 -18.79
CA THR A 91 30.24 8.65 -19.98
C THR A 91 30.56 7.89 -21.26
N SER A 92 29.68 8.01 -22.25
CA SER A 92 29.87 7.55 -23.60
C SER A 92 29.60 8.73 -24.56
N GLY A 93 30.59 9.16 -25.31
CA GLY A 93 30.47 10.35 -26.19
C GLY A 93 30.05 11.61 -25.44
N GLY A 94 30.51 11.80 -24.21
CA GLY A 94 30.16 12.94 -23.34
C GLY A 94 28.78 12.85 -22.65
N ARG A 95 28.01 11.82 -22.91
CA ARG A 95 26.72 11.58 -22.24
C ARG A 95 26.90 10.61 -21.07
N ARG A 96 26.38 10.93 -19.89
CA ARG A 96 26.39 10.02 -18.73
C ARG A 96 25.61 8.75 -19.03
N VAL A 97 26.21 7.60 -18.76
CA VAL A 97 25.64 6.26 -18.94
C VAL A 97 25.60 5.45 -17.64
N ALA A 98 26.34 5.86 -16.62
CA ALA A 98 26.23 5.30 -15.28
C ALA A 98 26.79 6.28 -14.24
N LEU A 99 26.30 6.16 -13.02
CA LEU A 99 26.83 6.82 -11.83
C LEU A 99 26.98 5.77 -10.73
N LEU A 100 28.22 5.54 -10.31
CA LEU A 100 28.61 4.60 -9.27
C LEU A 100 29.03 5.36 -8.02
N THR A 101 28.71 4.84 -6.84
CA THR A 101 29.15 5.41 -5.57
C THR A 101 30.18 4.50 -4.95
N HIS A 102 31.33 5.05 -4.53
CA HIS A 102 32.39 4.27 -3.91
C HIS A 102 31.89 3.67 -2.58
N GLY A 103 32.09 2.37 -2.41
CA GLY A 103 31.63 1.61 -1.26
C GLY A 103 30.17 1.10 -1.36
N ALA A 104 29.41 1.53 -2.38
CA ALA A 104 28.04 1.06 -2.59
C ALA A 104 27.94 0.05 -3.75
N ARG A 105 26.89 -0.76 -3.73
CA ARG A 105 26.54 -1.70 -4.82
C ARG A 105 25.58 -1.10 -5.83
N THR A 106 24.77 -0.11 -5.43
CA THR A 106 23.79 0.52 -6.31
C THR A 106 24.45 1.42 -7.34
N VAL A 107 24.00 1.25 -8.59
CA VAL A 107 24.41 2.04 -9.75
C VAL A 107 23.18 2.64 -10.39
N VAL A 108 23.22 3.94 -10.64
CA VAL A 108 22.15 4.65 -11.39
C VAL A 108 22.55 4.74 -12.84
N LEU A 109 21.67 4.24 -13.71
CA LEU A 109 21.83 4.30 -15.17
C LEU A 109 20.64 5.03 -15.79
N PRO A 110 20.84 5.86 -16.84
CA PRO A 110 19.73 6.34 -17.63
C PRO A 110 19.10 5.17 -18.43
N GLY A 111 17.79 5.16 -18.47
CA GLY A 111 17.02 4.17 -19.20
C GLY A 111 15.73 4.77 -19.73
N PRO A 112 14.79 3.94 -20.19
CA PRO A 112 13.46 4.40 -20.59
C PRO A 112 12.79 5.19 -19.49
N GLN A 113 12.13 6.29 -19.88
CA GLN A 113 11.29 7.04 -18.97
C GLN A 113 10.13 6.16 -18.47
N ARG A 114 9.83 6.24 -17.20
CA ARG A 114 8.78 5.46 -16.56
C ARG A 114 8.11 6.25 -15.46
N THR A 115 6.86 5.91 -15.20
CA THR A 115 6.04 6.55 -14.16
C THR A 115 5.62 5.52 -13.13
N PHE A 116 5.94 5.79 -11.88
CA PHE A 116 5.42 5.06 -10.72
C PHE A 116 4.19 5.77 -10.23
N THR A 117 3.08 5.05 -10.12
CA THR A 117 1.79 5.58 -9.67
C THR A 117 1.13 4.55 -8.78
N GLU A 118 0.57 5.01 -7.68
CA GLU A 118 -0.25 4.17 -6.83
C GLU A 118 -1.64 4.78 -6.69
N ASN A 119 -2.64 4.00 -7.06
CA ASN A 119 -4.04 4.34 -6.91
C ASN A 119 -4.67 3.33 -5.95
N LYS A 120 -4.54 3.56 -4.64
CA LYS A 120 -4.84 2.57 -3.61
C LYS A 120 -6.29 2.59 -3.17
N ARG A 121 -7.02 1.52 -3.47
CA ARG A 121 -8.27 1.18 -2.81
C ARG A 121 -7.95 0.51 -1.48
N LEU A 122 -8.43 1.10 -0.38
CA LEU A 122 -8.10 0.63 0.97
C LEU A 122 -8.92 -0.57 1.38
N PHE A 123 -10.20 -0.61 0.96
CA PHE A 123 -11.12 -1.67 1.35
C PHE A 123 -12.30 -1.75 0.38
N VAL A 124 -12.76 -2.97 0.14
CA VAL A 124 -14.06 -3.23 -0.50
C VAL A 124 -14.67 -4.50 0.07
N ASP A 125 -15.96 -4.46 0.28
CA ASP A 125 -16.76 -5.64 0.62
C ASP A 125 -18.01 -5.67 -0.25
N ASP A 126 -18.09 -6.68 -1.10
CA ASP A 126 -19.25 -7.03 -1.92
C ASP A 126 -20.02 -8.20 -1.31
N PHE A 127 -19.70 -8.56 -0.05
CA PHE A 127 -20.39 -9.55 0.78
C PHE A 127 -20.53 -10.95 0.16
N GLN A 128 -19.56 -11.40 -0.64
CA GLN A 128 -19.59 -12.70 -1.32
C GLN A 128 -19.24 -13.86 -0.36
N ARG A 129 -20.04 -14.02 0.68
CA ARG A 129 -19.92 -15.06 1.70
C ARG A 129 -21.25 -15.30 2.39
N THR A 130 -21.31 -16.31 3.26
CA THR A 130 -22.47 -16.58 4.15
C THR A 130 -22.02 -16.53 5.60
N LEU A 131 -22.68 -15.71 6.43
CA LEU A 131 -22.43 -15.58 7.87
C LEU A 131 -23.74 -15.30 8.60
N PRO A 132 -23.92 -15.78 9.87
CA PRO A 132 -22.92 -16.57 10.59
C PRO A 132 -22.81 -18.00 10.05
N ASP A 133 -21.64 -18.59 10.22
CA ASP A 133 -21.47 -20.03 9.98
C ASP A 133 -22.14 -20.79 11.13
N VAL A 134 -23.30 -21.36 10.87
CA VAL A 134 -24.13 -22.05 11.87
C VAL A 134 -23.55 -23.40 12.30
N SER A 135 -22.54 -23.93 11.59
CA SER A 135 -21.81 -25.13 11.98
C SER A 135 -20.89 -24.87 13.18
N LEU A 136 -20.53 -23.61 13.43
CA LEU A 136 -19.70 -23.21 14.56
C LEU A 136 -20.52 -23.04 15.85
N PRO A 137 -19.90 -23.29 17.03
CA PRO A 137 -20.49 -22.92 18.32
C PRO A 137 -20.85 -21.42 18.35
N ALA A 138 -21.95 -21.05 19.00
CA ALA A 138 -22.44 -19.67 19.02
C ALA A 138 -21.37 -18.63 19.45
N ALA A 139 -20.53 -18.98 20.44
CA ALA A 139 -19.44 -18.12 20.92
C ALA A 139 -18.34 -17.85 19.88
N ASN A 140 -18.25 -18.65 18.82
CA ASN A 140 -17.23 -18.53 17.78
C ASN A 140 -17.80 -17.97 16.46
N ARG A 141 -19.10 -17.67 16.42
CA ARG A 141 -19.75 -17.16 15.22
C ARG A 141 -19.37 -15.70 14.97
N GLN A 142 -19.01 -15.42 13.73
CA GLN A 142 -18.87 -14.06 13.23
C GLN A 142 -20.12 -13.73 12.41
N TYR A 143 -20.66 -12.55 12.59
CA TYR A 143 -21.91 -12.17 11.92
C TYR A 143 -21.69 -11.36 10.63
N TRP A 144 -20.67 -10.48 10.62
CA TRP A 144 -20.21 -9.83 9.40
C TRP A 144 -18.77 -10.23 9.04
N GLY A 145 -17.96 -10.60 10.03
CA GLY A 145 -16.65 -11.24 9.85
C GLY A 145 -15.63 -10.40 9.08
N THR A 146 -14.80 -11.12 8.36
CA THR A 146 -13.73 -10.54 7.53
C THR A 146 -14.16 -10.53 6.08
N SER A 147 -13.94 -9.42 5.38
CA SER A 147 -14.11 -9.35 3.93
C SER A 147 -13.10 -10.27 3.25
N PRO A 148 -13.49 -11.03 2.21
CA PRO A 148 -12.54 -11.81 1.43
C PRO A 148 -11.37 -10.99 0.85
N GLY A 149 -11.56 -9.70 0.60
CA GLY A 149 -10.50 -8.76 0.17
C GLY A 149 -9.57 -8.28 1.29
N GLY A 150 -9.72 -8.80 2.52
CA GLY A 150 -9.03 -8.33 3.72
C GLY A 150 -9.83 -7.24 4.43
N GLY A 151 -9.50 -7.00 5.70
CA GLY A 151 -10.22 -6.09 6.57
C GLY A 151 -11.38 -6.76 7.32
N SER A 152 -11.46 -6.49 8.62
CA SER A 152 -12.43 -7.11 9.51
C SER A 152 -13.47 -6.12 10.00
N TRP A 153 -14.72 -6.54 10.04
CA TRP A 153 -15.81 -5.79 10.61
C TRP A 153 -15.87 -5.94 12.13
N SER A 154 -16.11 -4.85 12.81
CA SER A 154 -16.52 -4.81 14.22
C SER A 154 -17.99 -4.40 14.24
N THR A 155 -18.85 -5.29 14.72
CA THR A 155 -20.28 -5.03 14.86
C THR A 155 -20.60 -4.72 16.31
N LEU A 156 -21.48 -3.76 16.54
CA LEU A 156 -21.98 -3.39 17.86
C LEU A 156 -23.46 -2.99 17.74
N GLY A 157 -24.30 -3.58 18.54
CA GLY A 157 -25.75 -3.36 18.56
C GLY A 157 -26.41 -4.06 19.73
N PRO A 158 -27.74 -4.05 19.83
CA PRO A 158 -28.48 -4.74 20.90
C PRO A 158 -28.20 -6.23 20.96
N VAL A 159 -28.13 -6.90 19.81
CA VAL A 159 -27.82 -8.33 19.69
C VAL A 159 -27.01 -8.60 18.42
N ASP A 160 -26.09 -9.56 18.49
CA ASP A 160 -25.25 -9.94 17.36
C ASP A 160 -26.05 -10.54 16.20
N THR A 161 -27.19 -11.17 16.50
CA THR A 161 -28.08 -11.76 15.48
C THR A 161 -28.79 -10.74 14.59
N ASP A 162 -28.70 -9.44 14.90
CA ASP A 162 -29.15 -8.39 13.99
C ASP A 162 -28.28 -8.31 12.71
N TYR A 163 -27.10 -8.96 12.73
CA TYR A 163 -26.16 -8.93 11.60
C TYR A 163 -26.06 -10.30 10.94
N SER A 164 -26.05 -10.32 9.61
CA SER A 164 -25.79 -11.53 8.84
C SER A 164 -25.26 -11.17 7.44
N VAL A 165 -24.71 -12.15 6.74
CA VAL A 165 -24.27 -12.01 5.35
C VAL A 165 -24.82 -13.17 4.54
N VAL A 166 -25.46 -12.86 3.44
CA VAL A 166 -25.79 -13.81 2.39
C VAL A 166 -24.99 -13.43 1.12
N PRO A 167 -24.75 -14.35 0.19
CA PRO A 167 -23.95 -14.04 -0.99
C PRO A 167 -24.40 -12.76 -1.70
N GLY A 168 -23.49 -11.76 -1.75
CA GLY A 168 -23.74 -10.45 -2.35
C GLY A 168 -24.44 -9.43 -1.45
N THR A 169 -24.73 -9.74 -0.17
CA THR A 169 -25.48 -8.80 0.68
C THR A 169 -25.13 -8.96 2.16
N GLY A 170 -24.68 -7.88 2.77
CA GLY A 170 -24.61 -7.73 4.23
C GLY A 170 -25.97 -7.22 4.74
N LEU A 171 -26.50 -7.87 5.77
CA LEU A 171 -27.82 -7.56 6.33
C LEU A 171 -27.67 -7.00 7.75
N ILE A 172 -28.44 -5.95 8.04
CA ILE A 172 -28.61 -5.38 9.38
C ILE A 172 -30.10 -5.26 9.68
N ALA A 173 -30.61 -6.08 10.59
CA ALA A 173 -32.01 -6.07 11.01
C ALA A 173 -32.22 -5.05 12.13
N LEU A 174 -33.16 -4.15 11.95
CA LEU A 174 -33.66 -3.26 12.99
C LEU A 174 -34.82 -3.95 13.69
N THR A 175 -34.51 -4.70 14.73
CA THR A 175 -35.49 -5.49 15.51
C THR A 175 -36.13 -4.70 16.62
N THR A 176 -35.49 -3.62 17.06
CA THR A 176 -35.97 -2.66 18.06
C THR A 176 -35.71 -1.24 17.56
N ASP A 177 -36.60 -0.30 17.91
CA ASP A 177 -36.40 1.12 17.70
C ASP A 177 -35.42 1.74 18.72
N TYR A 178 -34.98 2.96 18.43
CA TYR A 178 -34.11 3.79 19.28
C TYR A 178 -32.79 3.13 19.73
N ALA A 179 -32.40 2.05 19.09
CA ALA A 179 -31.13 1.37 19.34
C ALA A 179 -30.27 1.34 18.07
N SER A 180 -29.09 1.92 18.14
CA SER A 180 -28.16 1.98 17.02
C SER A 180 -27.48 0.64 16.78
N ARG A 181 -27.25 0.32 15.49
CA ARG A 181 -26.38 -0.75 15.02
C ARG A 181 -25.20 -0.13 14.32
N HIS A 182 -23.99 -0.54 14.71
CA HIS A 182 -22.76 -0.05 14.13
C HIS A 182 -21.98 -1.21 13.52
N ALA A 183 -21.47 -1.02 12.31
CA ALA A 183 -20.50 -1.89 11.68
C ALA A 183 -19.32 -1.03 11.24
N SER A 184 -18.17 -1.15 11.89
CA SER A 184 -16.97 -0.37 11.59
C SER A 184 -15.81 -1.27 11.21
N LEU A 185 -14.93 -0.79 10.33
CA LEU A 185 -13.70 -1.50 9.99
C LEU A 185 -12.74 -1.42 11.16
N ARG A 186 -12.16 -2.57 11.54
CA ARG A 186 -11.13 -2.64 12.60
C ARG A 186 -9.79 -2.11 12.12
N ASP A 187 -9.56 -2.17 10.81
CA ASP A 187 -8.28 -1.89 10.20
C ASP A 187 -8.16 -0.41 9.85
N GLY A 188 -7.15 0.20 10.43
CA GLY A 188 -6.70 1.54 10.06
C GLY A 188 -7.62 2.67 10.51
N GLU A 189 -7.05 3.58 11.25
CA GLU A 189 -7.63 4.89 11.50
C GLU A 189 -7.16 5.83 10.39
N ILE A 190 -8.09 6.41 9.66
CA ILE A 190 -7.83 7.17 8.44
C ILE A 190 -8.41 8.57 8.58
N THR A 191 -7.71 9.59 8.07
CA THR A 191 -8.20 10.97 8.01
C THR A 191 -8.79 11.28 6.65
N ASP A 192 -8.03 11.06 5.59
CA ASP A 192 -8.37 11.46 4.23
C ASP A 192 -8.91 10.26 3.44
N VAL A 193 -10.23 10.21 3.28
CA VAL A 193 -10.92 9.06 2.71
C VAL A 193 -12.02 9.47 1.73
N ASP A 194 -12.31 8.56 0.81
CA ASP A 194 -13.50 8.56 -0.05
C ASP A 194 -14.26 7.25 0.22
N VAL A 195 -15.40 7.34 0.86
CA VAL A 195 -16.20 6.19 1.31
C VAL A 195 -17.49 6.13 0.51
N ARG A 196 -17.83 4.94 0.02
CA ARG A 196 -19.10 4.67 -0.70
C ARG A 196 -19.78 3.45 -0.13
N SER A 197 -21.12 3.50 -0.11
CA SER A 197 -21.95 2.32 0.18
C SER A 197 -23.15 2.30 -0.74
N VAL A 198 -23.54 1.08 -1.13
CA VAL A 198 -24.80 0.82 -1.85
C VAL A 198 -25.69 0.00 -0.92
N ALA A 199 -26.87 0.55 -0.59
CA ALA A 199 -27.78 -0.11 0.32
C ALA A 199 -29.25 0.26 0.05
N ARG A 200 -30.16 -0.59 0.57
CA ARG A 200 -31.61 -0.39 0.54
C ARG A 200 -32.26 -0.89 1.83
N PHE A 201 -33.39 -0.31 2.19
CA PHE A 201 -34.29 -0.91 3.16
C PHE A 201 -35.34 -1.78 2.47
N ASP A 202 -35.68 -2.89 3.10
CA ASP A 202 -36.69 -3.85 2.63
C ASP A 202 -38.12 -3.29 2.70
N LYS A 203 -38.35 -2.27 3.54
CA LYS A 203 -39.67 -1.64 3.78
C LYS A 203 -39.58 -0.13 3.80
N VAL A 204 -40.65 0.55 3.42
CA VAL A 204 -40.84 1.96 3.82
C VAL A 204 -41.18 1.97 5.31
N PRO A 205 -40.49 2.76 6.14
CA PRO A 205 -40.77 2.79 7.57
C PRO A 205 -42.15 3.42 7.85
N THR A 206 -42.79 2.95 8.91
CA THR A 206 -44.06 3.50 9.42
C THR A 206 -43.95 3.92 10.87
N GLY A 207 -44.75 4.89 11.31
CA GLY A 207 -44.63 5.55 12.59
C GLY A 207 -43.52 6.59 12.56
N GLU A 208 -42.25 6.18 12.54
CA GLU A 208 -41.08 7.04 12.45
C GLU A 208 -40.07 6.55 11.42
N ALA A 209 -39.10 7.42 11.08
CA ALA A 209 -38.10 7.17 10.04
C ALA A 209 -37.07 6.10 10.41
N CYS A 210 -36.57 5.39 9.39
CA CYS A 210 -35.32 4.62 9.50
C CYS A 210 -34.18 5.36 8.78
N SER A 211 -32.96 5.15 9.24
CA SER A 211 -31.78 5.78 8.64
C SER A 211 -30.58 4.86 8.65
N TYR A 212 -29.72 5.00 7.62
CA TYR A 212 -28.35 4.52 7.69
C TYR A 212 -27.38 5.64 7.35
N ALA A 213 -26.17 5.55 7.89
CA ALA A 213 -25.15 6.54 7.71
C ALA A 213 -23.80 5.90 7.41
N LEU A 214 -23.00 6.55 6.56
CA LEU A 214 -21.55 6.35 6.56
C LEU A 214 -20.96 7.07 7.77
N SER A 215 -20.30 6.32 8.66
CA SER A 215 -19.53 6.86 9.78
C SER A 215 -18.08 6.99 9.36
N PHE A 216 -17.43 8.12 9.68
CA PHE A 216 -16.01 8.38 9.40
C PHE A 216 -15.41 9.26 10.49
N GLY A 217 -14.09 9.24 10.64
CA GLY A 217 -13.47 9.81 11.84
C GLY A 217 -14.03 9.19 13.12
N TYR A 218 -14.50 7.93 13.02
CA TYR A 218 -15.18 7.23 14.11
C TYR A 218 -14.20 6.84 15.20
N GLN A 219 -14.41 7.35 16.42
CA GLN A 219 -13.65 7.03 17.61
C GLN A 219 -14.36 5.93 18.43
N ASN A 220 -15.66 6.08 18.62
CA ASN A 220 -16.55 5.18 19.33
C ASN A 220 -18.01 5.51 18.97
N THR A 221 -18.97 4.89 19.62
CA THR A 221 -20.41 5.07 19.35
C THR A 221 -20.94 6.46 19.62
N HIS A 222 -20.22 7.27 20.43
CA HIS A 222 -20.60 8.61 20.88
C HIS A 222 -19.84 9.73 20.17
N ASN A 223 -18.81 9.35 19.37
CA ASN A 223 -17.89 10.31 18.78
C ASN A 223 -17.57 9.93 17.32
N SER A 224 -18.18 10.63 16.38
CA SER A 224 -17.98 10.38 14.93
C SER A 224 -18.55 11.48 14.06
N TYR A 225 -18.08 11.57 12.80
CA TYR A 225 -18.85 12.19 11.72
C TYR A 225 -19.78 11.17 11.07
N ARG A 226 -20.91 11.66 10.54
CA ARG A 226 -21.88 10.85 9.80
C ARG A 226 -22.41 11.59 8.58
N ALA A 227 -22.46 10.91 7.44
CA ALA A 227 -23.35 11.28 6.34
C ALA A 227 -24.53 10.30 6.34
N ARG A 228 -25.72 10.80 6.65
CA ARG A 228 -26.91 10.00 6.94
C ARG A 228 -27.96 10.16 5.87
N LEU A 229 -28.47 9.03 5.37
CA LEU A 229 -29.73 8.97 4.62
C LEU A 229 -30.86 8.59 5.57
N SER A 230 -31.87 9.44 5.65
CA SER A 230 -33.10 9.19 6.41
C SER A 230 -34.22 8.88 5.43
N PHE A 231 -34.86 7.75 5.62
CA PHE A 231 -36.04 7.30 4.89
C PHE A 231 -37.24 7.59 5.77
N VAL A 232 -38.01 8.60 5.41
CA VAL A 232 -39.14 9.05 6.22
C VAL A 232 -40.46 8.38 5.80
N THR A 233 -41.42 8.41 6.69
CA THR A 233 -42.71 7.73 6.51
C THR A 233 -43.50 8.17 5.28
N SER A 234 -43.24 9.37 4.76
CA SER A 234 -43.81 9.86 3.49
C SER A 234 -43.16 9.26 2.24
N GLY A 235 -42.17 8.37 2.38
CA GLY A 235 -41.35 7.86 1.27
C GLY A 235 -40.27 8.83 0.78
N ALA A 236 -40.08 9.99 1.43
CA ALA A 236 -38.99 10.87 1.06
C ALA A 236 -37.64 10.36 1.60
N VAL A 237 -36.54 10.67 0.90
CA VAL A 237 -35.17 10.37 1.29
C VAL A 237 -34.39 11.66 1.46
N GLN A 238 -33.79 11.83 2.63
CA GLN A 238 -33.07 13.04 3.01
C GLN A 238 -31.62 12.73 3.36
N LEU A 239 -30.69 13.54 2.83
CA LEU A 239 -29.26 13.50 3.19
C LEU A 239 -28.98 14.55 4.27
N ARG A 240 -28.24 14.15 5.31
CA ARG A 240 -27.68 15.02 6.34
C ARG A 240 -26.21 14.71 6.55
N VAL A 241 -25.43 15.74 6.85
CA VAL A 241 -24.05 15.58 7.37
C VAL A 241 -24.03 16.16 8.77
N GLU A 242 -23.59 15.35 9.71
CA GLU A 242 -23.62 15.67 11.15
C GLU A 242 -22.37 15.13 11.84
N LYS A 243 -22.06 15.71 12.99
CA LYS A 243 -21.11 15.16 13.95
C LYS A 243 -21.83 14.80 15.25
N GLU A 244 -21.32 13.82 15.94
CA GLU A 244 -21.69 13.48 17.30
C GLU A 244 -20.45 13.57 18.17
N VAL A 245 -20.52 14.40 19.21
CA VAL A 245 -19.47 14.59 20.21
C VAL A 245 -20.11 14.38 21.57
N ASP A 246 -19.67 13.33 22.26
CA ASP A 246 -20.18 12.94 23.59
C ASP A 246 -21.72 12.93 23.62
N ASP A 247 -22.34 12.15 22.72
CA ASP A 247 -23.80 12.03 22.51
C ASP A 247 -24.53 13.30 22.04
N THR A 248 -23.79 14.39 21.82
CA THR A 248 -24.40 15.61 21.28
C THR A 248 -24.28 15.64 19.76
N VAL A 249 -25.42 15.56 19.10
CA VAL A 249 -25.49 15.59 17.63
C VAL A 249 -25.60 17.04 17.13
N THR A 250 -24.67 17.44 16.27
CA THR A 250 -24.68 18.73 15.59
C THR A 250 -24.77 18.52 14.08
N GLN A 251 -25.78 19.11 13.45
CA GLN A 251 -25.88 19.10 11.99
C GLN A 251 -24.94 20.13 11.39
N LEU A 252 -24.10 19.71 10.41
CA LEU A 252 -23.07 20.57 9.81
C LEU A 252 -23.57 21.35 8.59
N ALA A 253 -24.68 20.94 7.99
CA ALA A 253 -25.33 21.65 6.87
C ALA A 253 -26.85 21.38 6.87
N PRO A 254 -27.67 22.24 6.26
CA PRO A 254 -29.11 21.99 6.10
C PRO A 254 -29.39 20.64 5.42
N SER A 255 -30.43 19.93 5.88
CA SER A 255 -30.86 18.67 5.27
C SER A 255 -31.27 18.89 3.80
N GLN A 256 -30.88 17.93 2.96
CA GLN A 256 -31.22 17.92 1.53
C GLN A 256 -32.26 16.83 1.25
N THR A 257 -33.44 17.18 0.78
CA THR A 257 -34.40 16.19 0.26
C THR A 257 -33.97 15.78 -1.15
N LEU A 258 -33.60 14.52 -1.32
CA LEU A 258 -33.05 13.99 -2.58
C LEU A 258 -34.14 13.43 -3.49
N ALA A 259 -35.21 12.89 -2.92
CA ALA A 259 -36.35 12.33 -3.64
C ALA A 259 -37.57 12.23 -2.72
N THR A 260 -38.75 12.10 -3.33
CA THR A 260 -40.01 11.79 -2.69
C THR A 260 -40.59 10.48 -3.26
N ASP A 261 -41.53 9.89 -2.57
CA ASP A 261 -42.26 8.69 -3.03
C ASP A 261 -41.34 7.52 -3.43
N VAL A 262 -40.29 7.29 -2.63
CA VAL A 262 -39.31 6.23 -2.87
C VAL A 262 -39.88 4.90 -2.41
N PRO A 263 -40.07 3.92 -3.31
CA PRO A 263 -40.55 2.59 -2.93
C PRO A 263 -39.52 1.82 -2.11
N ALA A 264 -40.01 0.87 -1.31
CA ALA A 264 -39.15 -0.10 -0.61
C ALA A 264 -38.24 -0.84 -1.62
N GLY A 265 -37.07 -1.27 -1.17
CA GLY A 265 -36.13 -2.01 -2.01
C GLY A 265 -35.37 -1.16 -3.03
N THR A 266 -35.51 0.17 -3.01
CA THR A 266 -34.73 1.05 -3.88
C THR A 266 -33.31 1.17 -3.39
N ASP A 267 -32.32 0.80 -4.22
CA ASP A 267 -30.90 0.94 -3.92
C ASP A 267 -30.46 2.42 -4.00
N TRP A 268 -29.77 2.84 -2.95
CA TRP A 268 -29.14 4.15 -2.85
C TRP A 268 -27.63 4.02 -2.72
N THR A 269 -26.90 4.83 -3.48
CA THR A 269 -25.49 5.05 -3.29
C THR A 269 -25.29 6.33 -2.48
N ILE A 270 -24.54 6.22 -1.38
CA ILE A 270 -24.04 7.37 -0.61
C ILE A 270 -22.52 7.42 -0.74
N ARG A 271 -21.99 8.61 -0.94
CA ARG A 271 -20.53 8.87 -1.02
C ARG A 271 -20.17 10.03 -0.12
N VAL A 272 -19.11 9.84 0.65
CA VAL A 272 -18.47 10.88 1.46
C VAL A 272 -17.01 10.96 1.07
N ARG A 273 -16.50 12.17 0.89
CA ARG A 273 -15.07 12.43 0.73
C ARG A 273 -14.62 13.42 1.79
N ARG A 274 -13.57 13.05 2.52
CA ARG A 274 -12.93 13.91 3.51
C ARG A 274 -11.48 14.13 3.14
N GLU A 275 -11.05 15.41 3.16
CA GLU A 275 -9.66 15.84 2.93
C GLU A 275 -9.33 16.87 4.01
N GLY A 276 -8.50 16.48 4.98
CA GLY A 276 -8.26 17.28 6.17
C GLY A 276 -9.55 17.59 6.92
N SER A 277 -9.89 18.87 7.00
CA SER A 277 -11.14 19.35 7.62
C SER A 277 -12.32 19.48 6.64
N ARG A 278 -12.09 19.39 5.32
CA ARG A 278 -13.17 19.52 4.33
C ARG A 278 -13.92 18.19 4.20
N ILE A 279 -15.25 18.26 4.34
CA ILE A 279 -16.16 17.12 4.28
C ILE A 279 -17.18 17.39 3.18
N ARG A 280 -17.27 16.47 2.21
CA ARG A 280 -18.22 16.53 1.10
C ARG A 280 -19.05 15.26 1.07
N ALA A 281 -20.37 15.41 0.83
CA ALA A 281 -21.26 14.27 0.74
C ALA A 281 -22.28 14.43 -0.38
N LYS A 282 -22.65 13.30 -0.98
CA LYS A 282 -23.74 13.19 -1.96
C LYS A 282 -24.36 11.81 -1.90
N ALA A 283 -25.60 11.70 -2.36
CA ALA A 283 -26.25 10.41 -2.51
C ALA A 283 -27.24 10.46 -3.69
N TRP A 284 -27.48 9.28 -4.27
CA TRP A 284 -28.35 9.14 -5.45
C TRP A 284 -28.89 7.71 -5.55
N ARG A 285 -29.99 7.55 -6.32
CA ARG A 285 -30.48 6.20 -6.66
C ARG A 285 -29.41 5.47 -7.46
N SER A 286 -29.01 4.27 -7.05
CA SER A 286 -27.88 3.55 -7.66
C SER A 286 -28.09 3.23 -9.15
N ALA A 287 -29.33 3.18 -9.61
CA ALA A 287 -29.67 3.03 -11.03
C ALA A 287 -29.41 4.30 -11.88
N SER A 288 -29.14 5.45 -11.24
CA SER A 288 -28.84 6.72 -11.92
C SER A 288 -27.34 6.98 -11.95
N ALA A 289 -26.91 7.84 -12.88
CA ALA A 289 -25.51 8.29 -12.90
C ALA A 289 -25.15 9.06 -11.61
N GLU A 290 -23.90 8.97 -11.20
CA GLU A 290 -23.38 9.75 -10.07
C GLU A 290 -23.48 11.25 -10.37
N PRO A 291 -24.10 12.06 -9.49
CA PRO A 291 -24.15 13.51 -9.65
C PRO A 291 -22.72 14.10 -9.66
N SER A 292 -22.46 15.03 -10.59
CA SER A 292 -21.16 15.73 -10.64
C SER A 292 -20.96 16.65 -9.42
N ALA A 293 -22.01 17.32 -8.96
CA ALA A 293 -21.99 18.21 -7.82
C ALA A 293 -22.08 17.44 -6.49
N TRP A 294 -21.41 17.96 -5.46
CA TRP A 294 -21.60 17.54 -4.09
C TRP A 294 -22.84 18.21 -3.51
N ALA A 295 -23.71 17.46 -2.84
CA ALA A 295 -24.90 17.98 -2.19
C ALA A 295 -24.58 18.75 -0.89
N VAL A 296 -23.49 18.34 -0.22
CA VAL A 296 -22.95 19.01 0.97
C VAL A 296 -21.47 19.20 0.80
N ASP A 297 -20.96 20.38 1.15
CA ASP A 297 -19.54 20.75 1.17
C ASP A 297 -19.31 21.67 2.38
N VAL A 298 -18.68 21.14 3.43
CA VAL A 298 -18.51 21.83 4.71
C VAL A 298 -17.10 21.62 5.26
N THR A 299 -16.73 22.40 6.26
CA THR A 299 -15.45 22.27 6.97
C THR A 299 -15.71 22.07 8.45
N ASP A 300 -15.12 21.01 9.02
CA ASP A 300 -15.14 20.73 10.46
C ASP A 300 -13.88 19.93 10.85
N SER A 301 -13.33 20.21 12.03
CA SER A 301 -12.08 19.63 12.54
C SER A 301 -12.23 18.93 13.90
N ALA A 302 -13.45 18.58 14.31
CA ALA A 302 -13.70 17.98 15.62
C ALA A 302 -12.97 16.65 15.81
N PHE A 303 -12.84 15.85 14.72
CA PHE A 303 -12.12 14.58 14.77
C PHE A 303 -10.96 14.59 13.78
N GLY A 304 -9.84 14.01 14.21
CA GLY A 304 -8.69 13.72 13.35
C GLY A 304 -8.87 12.40 12.57
N LYS A 305 -7.90 11.50 12.70
CA LYS A 305 -8.01 10.13 12.18
C LYS A 305 -9.08 9.35 12.94
N GLY A 306 -9.69 8.36 12.30
CA GLY A 306 -10.66 7.48 12.92
C GLY A 306 -11.11 6.38 11.96
N ARG A 307 -11.85 5.42 12.47
CA ARG A 307 -12.39 4.31 11.67
C ARG A 307 -13.46 4.82 10.71
N VAL A 308 -13.78 3.97 9.74
CA VAL A 308 -14.92 4.13 8.83
C VAL A 308 -15.88 2.96 8.97
N GLY A 309 -17.16 3.20 8.69
CA GLY A 309 -18.16 2.15 8.82
C GLY A 309 -19.59 2.65 8.54
N LEU A 310 -20.54 1.89 9.06
CA LEU A 310 -21.97 2.16 8.95
C LEU A 310 -22.60 2.32 10.34
N ARG A 311 -23.60 3.20 10.42
CA ARG A 311 -24.54 3.28 11.54
C ARG A 311 -25.95 3.19 11.01
N VAL A 312 -26.77 2.34 11.63
CA VAL A 312 -28.17 2.11 11.23
C VAL A 312 -29.08 2.28 12.45
N LEU A 313 -30.20 2.96 12.26
CA LEU A 313 -31.15 3.27 13.33
C LEU A 313 -32.57 3.32 12.81
N ALA A 314 -33.50 2.70 13.52
CA ALA A 314 -34.92 3.06 13.50
C ALA A 314 -35.18 4.10 14.60
N ASN A 315 -35.82 5.22 14.25
CA ASN A 315 -36.18 6.24 15.24
C ASN A 315 -37.20 5.71 16.23
N ASN A 316 -37.22 6.33 17.40
CA ASN A 316 -38.21 6.01 18.45
C ASN A 316 -39.65 6.20 17.90
N GLY A 317 -40.46 5.16 17.97
CA GLY A 317 -41.83 5.17 17.42
C GLY A 317 -41.97 4.52 16.03
N CYS A 318 -40.90 3.93 15.47
CA CYS A 318 -41.03 3.10 14.26
C CYS A 318 -41.87 1.86 14.54
N THR A 319 -42.93 1.62 13.76
CA THR A 319 -44.00 0.64 14.10
C THR A 319 -43.98 -0.64 13.27
N ASN A 320 -43.28 -0.70 12.13
CA ASN A 320 -43.28 -1.88 11.24
C ASN A 320 -41.99 -2.70 11.32
N LEU A 321 -41.37 -2.73 12.48
CA LEU A 321 -40.19 -3.54 12.75
C LEU A 321 -40.49 -5.06 12.66
N PRO A 322 -39.52 -5.92 12.30
CA PRO A 322 -38.17 -5.52 11.91
C PRO A 322 -38.14 -4.88 10.51
N VAL A 323 -37.28 -3.87 10.34
CA VAL A 323 -36.90 -3.31 9.04
C VAL A 323 -35.46 -3.70 8.78
N THR A 324 -35.14 -4.19 7.58
CA THR A 324 -33.80 -4.69 7.28
C THR A 324 -33.09 -3.77 6.27
N LEU A 325 -31.88 -3.31 6.64
CA LEU A 325 -30.93 -2.72 5.69
C LEU A 325 -30.17 -3.83 4.99
N ALA A 326 -30.20 -3.83 3.65
CA ALA A 326 -29.41 -4.69 2.81
C ALA A 326 -28.30 -3.86 2.15
N VAL A 327 -27.04 -4.19 2.42
CA VAL A 327 -25.84 -3.53 1.90
C VAL A 327 -25.21 -4.42 0.85
N SER A 328 -25.18 -3.99 -0.41
CA SER A 328 -24.61 -4.76 -1.51
C SER A 328 -23.15 -4.42 -1.78
N ARG A 329 -22.69 -3.25 -1.32
CA ARG A 329 -21.30 -2.82 -1.46
C ARG A 329 -20.92 -1.80 -0.41
N PHE A 330 -19.74 -1.96 0.17
CA PHE A 330 -19.07 -0.95 0.99
C PHE A 330 -17.63 -0.82 0.51
N GLN A 331 -17.20 0.42 0.23
CA GLN A 331 -15.91 0.69 -0.38
C GLN A 331 -15.25 1.88 0.30
N VAL A 332 -13.96 1.76 0.56
CA VAL A 332 -13.10 2.83 1.07
C VAL A 332 -11.93 3.01 0.12
N ASP A 333 -11.82 4.19 -0.45
CA ASP A 333 -10.71 4.59 -1.31
C ASP A 333 -9.86 5.66 -0.60
N ALA A 334 -8.64 5.87 -1.06
CA ALA A 334 -7.87 7.05 -0.73
C ALA A 334 -8.60 8.32 -1.21
N ALA A 335 -8.50 9.42 -0.49
CA ALA A 335 -9.08 10.68 -0.95
C ALA A 335 -8.47 11.18 -2.27
N ASN A 336 -7.24 10.78 -2.56
CA ASN A 336 -6.53 11.08 -3.80
C ASN A 336 -6.71 10.00 -4.90
N TRP A 337 -7.71 9.12 -4.78
CA TRP A 337 -7.94 8.03 -5.74
C TRP A 337 -8.04 8.50 -7.20
N ASP A 338 -8.67 9.64 -7.45
CA ASP A 338 -8.84 10.20 -8.79
C ASP A 338 -7.58 10.93 -9.31
N THR A 339 -6.63 11.27 -8.44
CA THR A 339 -5.38 11.98 -8.74
C THR A 339 -4.24 11.44 -7.88
N PRO A 340 -3.82 10.19 -8.12
CA PRO A 340 -2.80 9.57 -7.29
C PRO A 340 -1.45 10.27 -7.46
N PRO A 341 -0.59 10.27 -6.43
CA PRO A 341 0.77 10.75 -6.58
C PRO A 341 1.53 9.91 -7.61
N SER A 342 2.37 10.55 -8.39
CA SER A 342 3.17 9.90 -9.41
C SER A 342 4.62 10.41 -9.39
N VAL A 343 5.56 9.50 -9.69
CA VAL A 343 6.99 9.80 -9.85
C VAL A 343 7.41 9.37 -11.23
N THR A 344 7.90 10.30 -12.03
CA THR A 344 8.30 10.05 -13.43
C THR A 344 9.76 10.43 -13.63
N HIS A 345 10.58 9.48 -14.04
CA HIS A 345 11.98 9.70 -14.39
C HIS A 345 12.54 8.59 -15.27
N SER A 346 13.77 8.79 -15.77
CA SER A 346 14.51 7.83 -16.60
C SER A 346 15.67 7.13 -15.85
N ASP A 347 15.77 7.31 -14.53
CA ASP A 347 16.80 6.65 -13.74
C ASP A 347 16.41 5.19 -13.44
N TRP A 348 17.35 4.28 -13.67
CA TRP A 348 17.26 2.86 -13.35
C TRP A 348 18.33 2.51 -12.33
N VAL A 349 17.98 1.72 -11.33
CA VAL A 349 18.85 1.37 -10.22
C VAL A 349 19.20 -0.10 -10.27
N ARG A 350 20.46 -0.41 -10.56
CA ARG A 350 21.00 -1.76 -10.58
C ARG A 350 21.90 -2.00 -9.38
N VAL A 351 22.18 -3.26 -9.05
CA VAL A 351 22.99 -3.65 -7.91
C VAL A 351 24.16 -4.52 -8.37
N LEU A 352 25.38 -4.07 -8.07
CA LEU A 352 26.61 -4.83 -8.31
C LEU A 352 26.70 -6.03 -7.35
N PRO A 353 27.33 -7.13 -7.76
CA PRO A 353 27.57 -8.28 -6.87
C PRO A 353 28.40 -7.91 -5.65
N GLU A 354 29.33 -6.96 -5.78
CA GLU A 354 30.18 -6.45 -4.70
C GLU A 354 30.14 -4.92 -4.65
N PRO A 355 30.42 -4.28 -3.49
CA PRO A 355 30.54 -2.84 -3.41
C PRO A 355 31.60 -2.31 -4.39
N PHE A 356 31.29 -1.21 -5.06
CA PHE A 356 32.24 -0.58 -5.98
C PHE A 356 33.39 0.07 -5.20
N ASP A 357 34.59 -0.42 -5.39
CA ASP A 357 35.79 0.03 -4.67
C ASP A 357 36.41 1.34 -5.22
N GLY A 358 35.80 1.93 -6.27
CA GLY A 358 36.30 3.12 -6.96
C GLY A 358 37.18 2.79 -8.17
N THR A 359 37.47 1.53 -8.43
CA THR A 359 38.32 1.09 -9.54
C THR A 359 37.49 0.76 -10.78
N TRP A 360 37.66 1.55 -11.84
CA TRP A 360 37.09 1.23 -13.15
C TRP A 360 37.92 0.15 -13.83
N ASN A 361 37.31 -1.00 -14.10
CA ASN A 361 37.96 -2.16 -14.71
C ASN A 361 37.02 -2.82 -15.75
N ASP A 362 37.56 -3.82 -16.49
CA ASP A 362 36.83 -4.51 -17.56
C ASP A 362 35.58 -5.26 -17.07
N GLU A 363 35.54 -5.70 -15.81
CA GLU A 363 34.39 -6.40 -15.24
C GLU A 363 33.23 -5.42 -14.99
N VAL A 364 33.53 -4.29 -14.36
CA VAL A 364 32.56 -3.22 -14.13
C VAL A 364 32.08 -2.67 -15.47
N GLU A 365 32.98 -2.43 -16.44
CA GLU A 365 32.59 -1.95 -17.76
C GLU A 365 31.64 -2.94 -18.48
N ARG A 366 31.97 -4.24 -18.50
CA ARG A 366 31.11 -5.26 -19.10
C ARG A 366 29.73 -5.30 -18.43
N THR A 367 29.67 -5.15 -17.12
CA THR A 367 28.42 -5.11 -16.37
C THR A 367 27.58 -3.89 -16.75
N ILE A 368 28.16 -2.70 -16.78
CA ILE A 368 27.45 -1.47 -17.22
C ILE A 368 26.94 -1.61 -18.66
N ARG A 369 27.75 -2.14 -19.57
CA ARG A 369 27.35 -2.37 -20.97
C ARG A 369 26.18 -3.36 -21.06
N ALA A 370 26.20 -4.41 -20.29
CA ALA A 370 25.09 -5.40 -20.25
C ALA A 370 23.79 -4.77 -19.71
N TRP A 371 23.88 -3.89 -18.71
CA TRP A 371 22.73 -3.23 -18.13
C TRP A 371 22.14 -2.13 -18.99
N ALA A 372 22.93 -1.42 -19.76
CA ALA A 372 22.50 -0.29 -20.58
C ALA A 372 21.43 -0.66 -21.63
N GLY A 373 21.33 -1.93 -22.01
CA GLY A 373 20.31 -2.44 -22.94
C GLY A 373 19.32 -3.43 -22.30
N SER A 374 19.38 -3.63 -20.98
CA SER A 374 18.59 -4.66 -20.31
C SER A 374 17.24 -4.15 -19.81
N PRO A 375 16.10 -4.72 -20.28
CA PRO A 375 14.77 -4.40 -19.78
C PRO A 375 14.43 -5.14 -18.45
N ALA A 376 15.35 -5.93 -17.90
CA ALA A 376 15.11 -6.67 -16.67
C ALA A 376 14.70 -5.72 -15.54
N PRO A 377 13.77 -6.11 -14.65
CA PRO A 377 13.38 -5.28 -13.52
C PRO A 377 14.58 -4.86 -12.68
N ASP A 378 14.56 -3.62 -12.23
CA ASP A 378 15.55 -3.03 -11.34
C ASP A 378 15.01 -2.89 -9.91
N VAL A 379 15.77 -2.29 -9.00
CA VAL A 379 15.34 -2.06 -7.61
C VAL A 379 13.97 -1.39 -7.53
N LEU A 380 13.74 -0.34 -8.32
CA LEU A 380 12.49 0.44 -8.23
C LEU A 380 11.31 -0.31 -8.83
N ALA A 381 11.53 -1.06 -9.90
CA ALA A 381 10.51 -1.94 -10.47
C ALA A 381 10.10 -3.03 -9.47
N TYR A 382 11.08 -3.72 -8.87
CA TYR A 382 10.77 -4.71 -7.83
C TYR A 382 10.05 -4.09 -6.64
N ALA A 383 10.47 -2.90 -6.20
CA ALA A 383 9.80 -2.19 -5.12
C ALA A 383 8.31 -1.94 -5.43
N ALA A 384 7.98 -1.51 -6.65
CA ALA A 384 6.60 -1.27 -7.07
C ALA A 384 5.74 -2.55 -7.18
N MET A 385 6.36 -3.73 -7.36
CA MET A 385 5.63 -4.99 -7.57
C MET A 385 5.01 -5.59 -6.30
N PHE A 386 5.03 -4.87 -5.17
CA PHE A 386 4.38 -5.26 -3.91
C PHE A 386 3.26 -4.30 -3.49
N LEU A 387 3.03 -3.25 -4.26
CA LEU A 387 1.93 -2.30 -4.03
C LEU A 387 0.56 -3.00 -4.12
N GLY A 388 -0.44 -2.40 -3.51
CA GLY A 388 -1.81 -2.90 -3.60
C GLY A 388 -2.26 -3.11 -5.04
N GLY A 389 -2.78 -4.31 -5.37
CA GLY A 389 -3.20 -4.70 -6.73
C GLY A 389 -2.09 -5.25 -7.62
N ALA A 390 -0.83 -5.32 -7.15
CA ALA A 390 0.24 -5.94 -7.91
C ALA A 390 -0.06 -7.43 -8.17
N PRO A 391 0.14 -7.92 -9.42
CA PRO A 391 -0.16 -9.29 -9.78
C PRO A 391 0.78 -10.27 -9.07
N ALA A 392 0.22 -11.39 -8.59
CA ALA A 392 1.00 -12.46 -8.00
C ALA A 392 1.86 -13.17 -9.05
N VAL A 393 3.14 -13.38 -8.73
CA VAL A 393 4.07 -14.16 -9.55
C VAL A 393 4.70 -15.25 -8.68
N THR A 394 4.73 -16.47 -9.21
CA THR A 394 5.30 -17.65 -8.56
C THR A 394 6.69 -17.93 -9.12
N ALA A 395 7.64 -18.27 -8.24
CA ALA A 395 8.98 -18.64 -8.66
C ALA A 395 8.98 -19.96 -9.44
N GLY A 396 9.59 -19.97 -10.62
CA GLY A 396 9.74 -21.16 -11.46
C GLY A 396 10.88 -22.08 -11.01
N ALA A 397 11.84 -21.59 -10.23
CA ALA A 397 13.03 -22.30 -9.79
C ALA A 397 13.64 -21.70 -8.52
N GLY A 398 14.65 -22.36 -7.95
CA GLY A 398 15.42 -21.89 -6.80
C GLY A 398 14.78 -22.22 -5.44
N PRO A 399 15.28 -21.64 -4.33
CA PRO A 399 14.83 -21.97 -2.96
C PRO A 399 13.34 -21.68 -2.71
N ALA A 400 12.75 -20.77 -3.46
CA ALA A 400 11.33 -20.41 -3.38
C ALA A 400 10.49 -20.99 -4.53
N GLN A 401 10.95 -22.05 -5.20
CA GLN A 401 10.20 -22.68 -6.30
C GLN A 401 8.76 -23.02 -5.87
N GLY A 402 7.79 -22.64 -6.70
CA GLY A 402 6.36 -22.84 -6.43
C GLY A 402 5.77 -21.89 -5.38
N LYS A 403 6.54 -20.92 -4.87
CA LYS A 403 6.08 -19.92 -3.91
C LYS A 403 5.84 -18.58 -4.60
N GLN A 404 4.92 -17.79 -4.05
CA GLN A 404 4.73 -16.42 -4.51
C GLN A 404 5.93 -15.57 -4.12
N VAL A 405 6.56 -14.93 -5.11
CA VAL A 405 7.76 -14.11 -4.93
C VAL A 405 7.53 -12.64 -5.29
N LEU A 406 6.44 -12.32 -5.97
CA LEU A 406 5.96 -10.97 -6.28
C LEU A 406 4.45 -10.93 -6.14
N GLY A 407 3.91 -9.73 -5.99
CA GLY A 407 2.49 -9.46 -5.86
C GLY A 407 2.16 -8.66 -4.63
N GLU A 408 0.94 -8.17 -4.55
CA GLU A 408 0.47 -7.38 -3.42
C GLU A 408 0.86 -7.99 -2.08
N SER A 409 1.35 -7.14 -1.17
CA SER A 409 1.76 -7.53 0.17
C SER A 409 0.95 -6.79 1.23
N GLY A 410 0.56 -7.50 2.29
CA GLY A 410 0.18 -6.88 3.55
C GLY A 410 1.41 -6.42 4.35
N TYR A 411 1.17 -5.72 5.48
CA TYR A 411 2.24 -5.34 6.43
C TYR A 411 2.54 -6.45 7.41
N GLY A 412 1.50 -7.06 7.98
CA GLY A 412 1.62 -8.10 8.99
C GLY A 412 0.26 -8.63 9.43
N TYR A 413 0.30 -9.76 10.14
CA TYR A 413 -0.89 -10.43 10.65
C TYR A 413 -1.74 -9.50 11.52
N LEU A 414 -3.04 -9.47 11.25
CA LEU A 414 -4.03 -8.79 12.07
C LEU A 414 -4.75 -9.81 12.93
N ASP A 415 -4.71 -9.65 14.26
CA ASP A 415 -5.42 -10.54 15.16
C ASP A 415 -6.92 -10.18 15.27
N PRO A 416 -7.74 -11.07 15.87
CA PRO A 416 -9.17 -10.81 16.06
C PRO A 416 -9.48 -9.59 16.94
N GLN A 417 -8.52 -9.12 17.75
CA GLN A 417 -8.65 -7.94 18.59
C GLN A 417 -8.32 -6.65 17.83
N GLY A 418 -7.86 -6.75 16.57
CA GLY A 418 -7.52 -5.62 15.72
C GLY A 418 -6.09 -5.10 15.90
N TYR A 419 -5.21 -5.89 16.54
CA TYR A 419 -3.80 -5.57 16.63
C TYR A 419 -3.05 -6.17 15.43
N ARG A 420 -2.29 -5.34 14.72
CA ARG A 420 -1.45 -5.76 13.59
C ARG A 420 -0.02 -5.98 14.07
N TYR A 421 0.43 -7.21 13.90
CA TYR A 421 1.79 -7.63 14.29
C TYR A 421 2.81 -7.17 13.26
N GLU A 422 4.00 -6.90 13.77
CA GLU A 422 5.23 -6.71 13.00
C GLU A 422 5.98 -8.04 12.89
N GLY A 423 7.14 -8.02 12.23
CA GLY A 423 8.02 -9.16 12.14
C GLY A 423 7.90 -9.96 10.84
N ALA A 424 7.09 -9.49 9.87
CA ALA A 424 6.96 -10.15 8.58
C ALA A 424 8.18 -9.89 7.68
N ASP A 425 9.01 -10.90 7.45
CA ASP A 425 10.18 -10.85 6.58
C ASP A 425 9.89 -11.48 5.19
N PHE A 426 10.79 -11.34 4.26
CA PHE A 426 10.66 -11.84 2.88
C PHE A 426 10.40 -13.36 2.80
N HIS A 427 11.05 -14.16 3.64
CA HIS A 427 10.86 -15.61 3.66
C HIS A 427 9.49 -16.02 4.22
N GLU A 428 8.93 -15.20 5.10
CA GLU A 428 7.56 -15.38 5.62
C GLU A 428 6.52 -15.02 4.57
N TYR A 429 6.73 -13.92 3.81
CA TYR A 429 5.89 -13.58 2.66
C TYR A 429 5.77 -14.77 1.70
N MET A 430 6.90 -15.40 1.39
CA MET A 430 6.98 -16.55 0.48
C MET A 430 6.52 -17.87 1.13
N ASN A 431 6.24 -17.90 2.43
CA ASN A 431 5.96 -19.13 3.17
C ASN A 431 7.02 -20.21 2.93
N THR A 432 8.28 -19.90 3.15
CA THR A 432 9.41 -20.81 2.96
C THR A 432 10.48 -20.62 4.03
N GLY A 433 11.16 -21.70 4.44
CA GLY A 433 12.33 -21.60 5.30
C GLY A 433 13.51 -20.99 4.53
N TRP A 434 14.37 -20.26 5.22
CA TRP A 434 15.51 -19.59 4.61
C TRP A 434 16.78 -19.76 5.43
N THR A 435 17.88 -20.04 4.72
CA THR A 435 19.23 -20.05 5.31
C THR A 435 19.94 -18.79 4.86
N PHE A 436 20.27 -17.93 5.78
CA PHE A 436 20.89 -16.64 5.54
C PHE A 436 22.39 -16.75 5.30
N ASP A 437 23.01 -15.68 4.81
CA ASP A 437 24.44 -15.62 4.49
C ASP A 437 25.35 -15.66 5.73
N ASP A 438 24.82 -15.42 6.91
CA ASP A 438 25.52 -15.63 8.21
C ASP A 438 25.41 -17.08 8.71
N GLY A 439 24.69 -17.94 8.00
CA GLY A 439 24.44 -19.34 8.36
C GLY A 439 23.23 -19.55 9.27
N GLY A 440 22.58 -18.48 9.71
CA GLY A 440 21.32 -18.58 10.46
C GLY A 440 20.22 -19.19 9.61
N HIS A 441 19.35 -20.01 10.21
CA HIS A 441 18.19 -20.59 9.54
C HIS A 441 16.90 -20.24 10.29
N THR A 442 15.86 -19.82 9.55
CA THR A 442 14.55 -19.48 10.12
C THR A 442 13.44 -20.09 9.27
N GLY A 443 12.47 -20.71 9.93
CA GLY A 443 11.23 -21.17 9.30
C GLY A 443 10.21 -20.03 9.17
N PRO A 444 9.25 -20.14 8.25
CA PRO A 444 8.21 -19.13 8.09
C PRO A 444 7.16 -19.23 9.21
N SER A 445 6.63 -18.08 9.63
CA SER A 445 5.42 -18.02 10.44
C SER A 445 4.19 -18.10 9.52
N SER A 446 3.34 -19.10 9.73
CA SER A 446 2.11 -19.25 8.94
C SER A 446 1.15 -18.06 9.04
N LYS A 447 1.26 -17.27 10.10
CA LYS A 447 0.46 -16.04 10.29
C LYS A 447 0.96 -14.86 9.44
N GLN A 448 2.23 -14.88 9.03
CA GLN A 448 2.84 -13.77 8.29
C GLN A 448 2.90 -14.00 6.77
N VAL A 449 2.33 -15.08 6.26
CA VAL A 449 2.30 -15.38 4.82
C VAL A 449 1.65 -14.24 4.05
N GLY A 450 2.32 -13.78 2.97
CA GLY A 450 1.85 -12.66 2.16
C GLY A 450 2.05 -11.26 2.79
N ASN A 451 2.77 -11.17 3.92
CA ASN A 451 3.05 -9.89 4.58
C ASN A 451 4.54 -9.54 4.52
N LEU A 452 4.83 -8.25 4.50
CA LEU A 452 6.17 -7.66 4.57
C LEU A 452 6.11 -6.41 5.45
N ASP A 453 6.77 -6.40 6.61
CA ASP A 453 6.95 -5.17 7.36
C ASP A 453 7.94 -4.22 6.65
N CYS A 454 8.26 -3.06 7.19
CA CYS A 454 9.10 -2.08 6.51
C CYS A 454 10.49 -2.61 6.15
N SER A 455 11.15 -3.28 7.06
CA SER A 455 12.48 -3.87 6.84
C SER A 455 12.40 -5.18 6.04
N GLY A 456 11.40 -6.01 6.26
CA GLY A 456 11.13 -7.21 5.45
C GLY A 456 10.88 -6.88 3.98
N TYR A 457 10.16 -5.80 3.71
CA TYR A 457 9.98 -5.28 2.36
C TYR A 457 11.30 -4.83 1.72
N THR A 458 12.14 -4.11 2.44
CA THR A 458 13.48 -3.72 1.97
C THR A 458 14.33 -4.95 1.66
N ARG A 459 14.29 -5.96 2.53
CA ARG A 459 15.02 -7.23 2.35
C ARG A 459 14.47 -8.06 1.19
N MET A 460 13.18 -8.02 0.94
CA MET A 460 12.57 -8.65 -0.24
C MET A 460 13.11 -8.02 -1.53
N VAL A 461 13.17 -6.69 -1.61
CA VAL A 461 13.65 -5.97 -2.78
C VAL A 461 15.16 -6.14 -2.97
N TYR A 462 15.95 -5.73 -1.98
CA TYR A 462 17.41 -5.69 -2.10
C TYR A 462 18.04 -7.06 -1.88
N GLY A 463 17.55 -7.84 -0.91
CA GLY A 463 18.11 -9.14 -0.59
C GLY A 463 17.66 -10.22 -1.57
N TYR A 464 16.37 -10.56 -1.55
CA TYR A 464 15.87 -11.67 -2.34
C TYR A 464 15.96 -11.42 -3.86
N HIS A 465 15.48 -10.26 -4.35
CA HIS A 465 15.45 -9.97 -5.79
C HIS A 465 16.77 -9.43 -6.34
N MET A 466 17.51 -8.64 -5.59
CA MET A 466 18.73 -8.01 -6.07
C MET A 466 20.02 -8.68 -5.59
N GLY A 467 19.93 -9.69 -4.72
CA GLY A 467 21.06 -10.52 -4.31
C GLY A 467 22.01 -9.87 -3.30
N VAL A 468 21.58 -8.82 -2.59
CA VAL A 468 22.37 -8.27 -1.48
C VAL A 468 22.36 -9.27 -0.33
N PRO A 469 23.53 -9.65 0.23
CA PRO A 469 23.59 -10.61 1.34
C PRO A 469 22.76 -10.15 2.54
N MET A 470 22.11 -11.11 3.22
CA MET A 470 21.24 -10.86 4.36
C MET A 470 21.65 -11.65 5.60
N ALA A 471 21.55 -11.04 6.78
CA ALA A 471 21.71 -11.71 8.05
C ALA A 471 20.38 -12.22 8.61
N ALA A 472 20.41 -13.27 9.43
CA ALA A 472 19.19 -13.77 10.10
C ALA A 472 18.62 -12.77 11.13
N GLY A 473 19.50 -11.99 11.75
CA GLY A 473 19.17 -11.01 12.79
C GLY A 473 19.97 -9.72 12.68
N GLU A 474 20.53 -9.30 13.79
CA GLU A 474 21.45 -8.17 13.87
C GLU A 474 22.78 -8.56 13.20
N ASP A 475 23.36 -7.66 12.43
CA ASP A 475 24.69 -7.81 11.85
C ASP A 475 25.39 -6.44 11.85
N THR A 476 26.48 -6.34 12.59
CA THR A 476 27.27 -5.12 12.70
C THR A 476 28.47 -5.10 11.75
N SER A 477 28.61 -6.11 10.87
CA SER A 477 29.76 -6.22 9.96
C SER A 477 29.74 -5.21 8.81
N GLY A 478 28.55 -4.66 8.48
CA GLY A 478 28.36 -3.82 7.29
C GLY A 478 28.40 -4.61 5.98
N LEU A 479 28.35 -5.96 6.02
CA LEU A 479 28.43 -6.82 4.85
C LEU A 479 27.08 -7.38 4.42
N ARG A 480 26.10 -7.40 5.34
CA ARG A 480 24.78 -8.03 5.14
C ARG A 480 23.66 -7.07 5.57
N LEU A 481 22.51 -7.14 4.92
CA LEU A 481 21.30 -6.44 5.36
C LEU A 481 20.81 -7.05 6.68
N PRO A 482 20.83 -6.29 7.78
CA PRO A 482 20.25 -6.71 9.04
C PRO A 482 18.73 -6.87 8.97
N ARG A 483 18.14 -7.53 9.98
CA ARG A 483 16.67 -7.75 10.01
C ARG A 483 15.89 -6.47 10.29
N ARG A 484 16.38 -5.58 11.12
CA ARG A 484 15.63 -4.43 11.65
C ARG A 484 16.10 -3.11 11.07
N SER A 485 15.17 -2.16 10.93
CA SER A 485 15.44 -0.80 10.44
C SER A 485 16.51 -0.08 11.27
N ARG A 486 16.49 -0.19 12.60
CA ARG A 486 17.51 0.41 13.47
C ARG A 486 18.91 -0.08 13.13
N ASP A 487 19.03 -1.40 12.89
CA ASP A 487 20.32 -2.00 12.59
C ASP A 487 20.78 -1.67 11.16
N MET A 488 19.80 -1.49 10.23
CA MET A 488 20.09 -0.99 8.88
C MET A 488 20.61 0.45 8.89
N ALA A 489 20.13 1.30 9.78
CA ALA A 489 20.60 2.69 9.89
C ALA A 489 22.07 2.79 10.27
N ASP A 490 22.55 1.83 11.05
CA ASP A 490 23.94 1.83 11.56
C ASP A 490 24.85 0.90 10.75
N HIS A 491 24.35 -0.22 10.24
CA HIS A 491 25.16 -1.34 9.77
C HIS A 491 24.74 -1.94 8.43
N ALA A 492 23.80 -1.33 7.67
CA ALA A 492 23.50 -1.82 6.32
C ALA A 492 24.76 -1.83 5.44
N PRO A 493 24.89 -2.81 4.50
CA PRO A 493 25.99 -2.80 3.54
C PRO A 493 25.91 -1.58 2.63
N GLY A 494 27.08 -1.07 2.20
CA GLY A 494 27.17 0.10 1.37
C GLY A 494 27.68 1.32 2.14
N VAL A 495 27.14 2.49 1.86
CA VAL A 495 27.62 3.75 2.44
C VAL A 495 26.50 4.56 3.07
N ARG A 496 26.74 5.07 4.24
CA ARG A 496 25.88 6.08 4.84
C ARG A 496 26.11 7.41 4.11
N VAL A 497 25.09 7.87 3.39
CA VAL A 497 25.15 9.11 2.59
C VAL A 497 25.05 10.32 3.49
N ASP A 498 24.14 10.26 4.46
CA ASP A 498 23.93 11.34 5.44
C ASP A 498 23.19 10.80 6.67
N ARG A 499 23.28 11.52 7.77
CA ARG A 499 22.59 11.22 9.03
C ARG A 499 22.22 12.52 9.74
N THR A 500 21.13 12.49 10.50
CA THR A 500 20.75 13.59 11.38
C THR A 500 21.88 13.96 12.35
N ASP A 501 22.00 15.24 12.62
CA ASP A 501 22.87 15.77 13.69
C ASP A 501 22.20 15.70 15.09
N GLY A 502 21.00 15.11 15.18
CA GLY A 502 20.19 15.03 16.39
C GLY A 502 19.23 16.23 16.54
N THR A 503 19.36 17.25 15.71
CA THR A 503 18.53 18.47 15.72
C THR A 503 17.81 18.63 14.37
N ASN A 504 18.52 18.37 13.28
CA ASN A 504 18.02 18.52 11.92
C ASN A 504 18.02 17.18 11.19
N PRO A 505 17.00 16.92 10.33
CA PRO A 505 17.05 15.80 9.40
C PRO A 505 18.25 15.89 8.46
N PRO A 506 18.69 14.75 7.86
CA PRO A 506 19.71 14.74 6.82
C PRO A 506 19.37 15.67 5.65
N ALA A 507 20.40 16.26 5.04
CA ALA A 507 20.23 17.05 3.83
C ALA A 507 19.83 16.16 2.66
N ALA A 508 18.61 16.33 2.18
CA ALA A 508 18.06 15.52 1.09
C ALA A 508 18.67 15.82 -0.30
N THR A 509 19.71 16.64 -0.39
CA THR A 509 20.35 17.04 -1.66
C THR A 509 21.21 15.95 -2.29
N LEU A 510 21.65 14.97 -1.50
CA LEU A 510 22.53 13.87 -1.94
C LEU A 510 21.76 12.59 -2.31
N LEU A 511 20.44 12.59 -2.17
CA LEU A 511 19.59 11.43 -2.46
C LEU A 511 19.69 11.02 -3.93
N GLN A 512 19.74 9.71 -4.14
CA GLN A 512 19.59 9.08 -5.46
C GLN A 512 18.45 8.07 -5.40
N PRO A 513 17.66 7.89 -6.46
CA PRO A 513 16.67 6.82 -6.52
C PRO A 513 17.27 5.48 -6.09
N GLY A 514 16.56 4.75 -5.24
CA GLY A 514 17.05 3.51 -4.63
C GLY A 514 17.72 3.69 -3.26
N ASP A 515 18.07 4.89 -2.81
CA ASP A 515 18.60 5.06 -1.45
C ASP A 515 17.58 4.61 -0.41
N LEU A 516 18.06 3.94 0.64
CA LEU A 516 17.26 3.69 1.84
C LEU A 516 17.09 4.99 2.61
N VAL A 517 15.88 5.29 2.98
CA VAL A 517 15.52 6.40 3.86
C VAL A 517 14.97 5.82 5.16
N LEU A 518 15.62 6.12 6.26
CA LEU A 518 15.33 5.55 7.57
C LEU A 518 14.83 6.65 8.51
N PHE A 519 13.84 6.33 9.31
CA PHE A 519 13.09 7.30 10.10
C PHE A 519 12.95 6.84 11.55
N ASN A 520 12.79 7.77 12.48
CA ASN A 520 12.21 7.55 13.80
C ASN A 520 10.75 8.03 13.78
N ALA A 521 9.83 7.21 13.26
CA ALA A 521 8.46 7.61 12.93
C ALA A 521 7.39 7.06 13.89
N ASP A 522 7.69 6.03 14.67
CA ASP A 522 6.70 5.34 15.52
C ASP A 522 6.52 5.99 16.89
N SER A 523 7.50 6.76 17.36
CA SER A 523 7.50 7.36 18.70
C SER A 523 6.48 8.50 18.88
N GLY A 524 5.98 9.04 17.76
CA GLY A 524 5.05 10.18 17.79
C GLY A 524 5.67 11.49 18.28
N ASP A 525 6.96 11.47 18.62
CA ASP A 525 7.78 12.64 18.91
C ASP A 525 8.76 12.91 17.74
N ASP A 526 9.18 14.15 17.59
CA ASP A 526 10.16 14.57 16.59
C ASP A 526 11.61 14.30 17.10
N ASN A 527 11.83 13.21 17.87
CA ASN A 527 13.11 12.92 18.52
C ASN A 527 14.10 12.27 17.55
N LEU A 528 14.91 13.06 16.90
CA LEU A 528 15.96 12.61 15.97
C LEU A 528 17.16 11.94 16.65
N THR A 529 17.23 11.91 17.99
CA THR A 529 18.30 11.21 18.73
C THR A 529 17.96 9.76 19.05
N ALA A 530 16.70 9.37 18.90
CA ALA A 530 16.28 7.99 19.06
C ALA A 530 16.68 7.13 17.85
N THR A 531 16.61 5.81 18.00
CA THR A 531 16.96 4.87 16.92
C THR A 531 15.91 4.87 15.81
N ALA A 532 16.33 4.62 14.56
CA ALA A 532 15.40 4.46 13.44
C ALA A 532 14.51 3.23 13.64
N ASP A 533 13.21 3.41 13.49
CA ASP A 533 12.18 2.37 13.64
C ASP A 533 11.49 2.02 12.32
N HIS A 534 11.67 2.84 11.27
CA HIS A 534 11.05 2.66 9.97
C HIS A 534 12.04 2.82 8.82
N VAL A 535 11.79 2.14 7.69
CA VAL A 535 12.62 2.22 6.49
C VAL A 535 11.78 2.24 5.23
N GLY A 536 12.24 3.00 4.22
CA GLY A 536 11.68 3.05 2.88
C GLY A 536 12.75 3.17 1.81
N ILE A 537 12.32 3.17 0.55
CA ILE A 537 13.16 3.28 -0.65
C ILE A 537 12.80 4.59 -1.35
N TYR A 538 13.77 5.46 -1.54
CA TYR A 538 13.57 6.72 -2.24
C TYR A 538 13.29 6.47 -3.74
N LEU A 539 12.19 7.04 -4.26
CA LEU A 539 11.76 6.86 -5.64
C LEU A 539 12.25 7.97 -6.57
N GLY A 540 12.30 9.21 -6.10
CA GLY A 540 12.58 10.37 -6.92
C GLY A 540 11.63 11.55 -6.62
N LEU A 541 11.59 12.53 -7.54
CA LEU A 541 10.68 13.67 -7.43
C LEU A 541 9.32 13.32 -8.01
N ASP A 542 8.26 13.66 -7.30
CA ASP A 542 6.88 13.52 -7.78
C ASP A 542 6.49 14.66 -8.75
N ALA A 543 5.29 14.57 -9.33
CA ALA A 543 4.78 15.56 -10.27
C ALA A 543 4.69 16.99 -9.70
N THR A 544 4.79 17.16 -8.37
CA THR A 544 4.83 18.47 -7.71
C THR A 544 6.26 18.94 -7.37
N GLY A 545 7.28 18.16 -7.77
CA GLY A 545 8.68 18.43 -7.49
C GLY A 545 9.14 18.08 -6.08
N LYS A 546 8.35 17.31 -5.33
CA LYS A 546 8.68 16.87 -3.97
C LYS A 546 9.29 15.48 -3.97
N ARG A 547 10.21 15.22 -3.03
CA ARG A 547 10.91 13.93 -2.88
C ARG A 547 9.98 12.89 -2.29
N ARG A 548 9.72 11.83 -3.04
CA ARG A 548 8.80 10.75 -2.68
C ARG A 548 9.53 9.43 -2.47
N PHE A 549 9.07 8.67 -1.48
CA PHE A 549 9.59 7.34 -1.17
C PHE A 549 8.46 6.31 -1.08
N LEU A 550 8.84 5.04 -1.07
CA LEU A 550 7.96 3.89 -0.94
C LEU A 550 8.38 3.08 0.29
N SER A 551 7.43 2.73 1.14
CA SER A 551 7.67 1.90 2.32
C SER A 551 6.46 1.05 2.66
N SER A 552 6.68 -0.11 3.30
CA SER A 552 5.58 -0.90 3.86
C SER A 552 5.17 -0.31 5.21
N ARG A 553 3.87 -0.03 5.39
CA ARG A 553 3.34 0.67 6.55
C ARG A 553 2.22 -0.10 7.24
N LYS A 554 2.24 -0.08 8.56
CA LYS A 554 1.23 -0.69 9.42
C LYS A 554 -0.16 -0.10 9.21
N THR A 555 -0.24 1.22 9.11
CA THR A 555 -1.50 1.98 9.02
C THR A 555 -2.28 1.73 7.73
N VAL A 556 -1.60 1.43 6.63
CA VAL A 556 -2.21 1.16 5.31
C VAL A 556 -2.08 -0.30 4.88
N ASN A 557 -1.64 -1.13 5.79
CA ASN A 557 -1.47 -2.56 5.59
C ASN A 557 -0.64 -2.91 4.34
N GLY A 558 0.59 -2.43 4.28
CA GLY A 558 1.53 -2.86 3.22
C GLY A 558 2.29 -1.72 2.56
N PRO A 559 3.03 -2.03 1.49
CA PRO A 559 3.81 -1.06 0.73
C PRO A 559 2.94 0.03 0.11
N THR A 560 3.41 1.27 0.20
CA THR A 560 2.72 2.44 -0.36
C THR A 560 3.70 3.58 -0.64
N MET A 561 3.42 4.35 -1.69
CA MET A 561 4.03 5.64 -1.99
C MET A 561 3.01 6.79 -1.87
N SER A 562 1.79 6.48 -1.42
CA SER A 562 0.71 7.45 -1.28
C SER A 562 0.82 8.29 0.00
N ASP A 563 -0.11 9.23 0.17
CA ASP A 563 -0.17 10.12 1.32
C ASP A 563 -1.10 9.61 2.44
N LEU A 564 -1.40 8.31 2.43
CA LEU A 564 -2.21 7.63 3.43
C LEU A 564 -1.37 7.10 4.59
N GLY A 565 -1.89 7.24 5.80
CA GLY A 565 -1.18 6.80 7.01
C GLY A 565 0.15 7.54 7.21
N GLY A 566 0.22 8.78 6.81
CA GLY A 566 1.41 9.62 6.71
C GLY A 566 1.81 9.87 5.26
N THR A 567 2.22 11.10 4.94
CA THR A 567 2.66 11.45 3.58
C THR A 567 4.00 10.81 3.24
N SER A 568 4.09 10.15 2.07
CA SER A 568 5.34 9.55 1.56
C SER A 568 6.31 10.59 1.03
N LEU A 569 6.48 11.70 1.72
CA LEU A 569 7.33 12.83 1.32
C LEU A 569 8.47 13.04 2.32
N LEU A 570 9.65 13.37 1.79
CA LEU A 570 10.81 13.80 2.56
C LEU A 570 10.86 15.34 2.67
N ASP A 571 9.93 16.03 2.03
CA ASP A 571 9.81 17.49 2.03
C ASP A 571 8.59 17.92 2.86
N GLY A 572 8.69 19.11 3.50
CA GLY A 572 7.59 19.72 4.22
C GLY A 572 7.60 19.41 5.71
N THR A 573 6.42 19.36 6.33
CA THR A 573 6.23 19.25 7.79
C THR A 573 5.57 17.93 8.21
N GLY A 574 5.44 16.96 7.30
CA GLY A 574 4.90 15.63 7.62
C GLY A 574 5.83 14.83 8.53
N THR A 575 5.29 13.79 9.17
CA THR A 575 6.06 12.94 10.09
C THR A 575 7.37 12.46 9.47
N TYR A 576 7.34 11.85 8.29
CA TYR A 576 8.54 11.32 7.65
C TYR A 576 9.57 12.39 7.24
N ALA A 577 9.11 13.60 6.87
CA ALA A 577 10.03 14.70 6.57
C ALA A 577 10.77 15.19 7.82
N LYS A 578 10.10 15.24 8.97
CA LYS A 578 10.68 15.68 10.25
C LYS A 578 11.52 14.61 10.93
N THR A 579 11.16 13.34 10.74
CA THR A 579 11.78 12.20 11.44
C THR A 579 12.78 11.43 10.57
N LEU A 580 13.15 11.96 9.40
CA LEU A 580 14.22 11.38 8.59
C LEU A 580 15.52 11.33 9.40
N HIS A 581 16.03 10.12 9.64
CA HIS A 581 17.13 9.87 10.54
C HIS A 581 18.43 9.59 9.78
N THR A 582 18.38 8.71 8.78
CA THR A 582 19.56 8.27 8.03
C THR A 582 19.22 8.07 6.56
N VAL A 583 20.12 8.45 5.68
CA VAL A 583 20.12 8.09 4.26
C VAL A 583 21.27 7.11 4.03
N HIS A 584 20.95 5.92 3.52
CA HIS A 584 21.92 4.87 3.27
C HIS A 584 21.83 4.38 1.83
N ARG A 585 22.97 4.24 1.15
CA ARG A 585 23.09 3.74 -0.22
C ARG A 585 23.71 2.35 -0.21
N ILE A 586 22.92 1.36 -0.65
CA ILE A 586 23.35 -0.05 -0.70
C ILE A 586 24.46 -0.25 -1.73
#